data_b2dd0a25d9a7587f4dd4e03c163d1d85
#
_entry.id   b2dd0a25d9a7587f4dd4e03c163d1d85
#
_cell.length_a   1.000
_cell.length_b   1.000
_cell.length_c   1.000
_cell.angle_alpha   90.00
_cell.angle_beta   90.00
_cell.angle_gamma   90.00
#
_symmetry.space_group_name_H-M   'P 1'
#
loop_
_entity.id
_entity.type
_entity.pdbx_description
1 polymer ?
#
loop_
_entity_poly.entity_id
_entity_poly.type
_entity_poly.pdbx_seq_one_letter_code
_entity_poly.pdbx_strand_id
1 'polypeptide(L)'
;MNTPMIMTPGPTMVRENVRLSRSLECTNPDIDLNFKDFYINTCAKLASLIHTKNLVAILSGEAILGLEAACASLTEDGDRVLVLNNGVYGGGFKDFVSMYGGEAVVLDSSETEDFDISILEEYLRKDSNFKYATIVHCDTPSGVLNDVSKICPLLNKYGILSVVDSVSAIGGEEIHVDNWKMDIVIGGSQKAISAPAGLTIVSISDAAFKSMESRTTPIRSFYTNLLMWKTYKKDSWFPYTMPISDILGLNAAIDNIIEEPKIYERYSNIASALRKALNKSNLSMFLSKGFSNTVTAIRIPDSIDDKTLRNNLIKNHNIMIGGSVAYLEGKLIRIGHMGENSRKHYVQQTLNALQLELKSLGFIVDINLSEEFLKNLN
;
A
#
# COMPACT_ATOMS: atom_id res chain seq x y z
N MET A 1 0.38 29.08 -1.20
CA MET A 1 0.54 28.16 -2.34
C MET A 1 -0.84 27.66 -2.73
N ASN A 2 -1.20 27.71 -4.01
CA ASN A 2 -2.43 27.06 -4.47
C ASN A 2 -2.13 25.55 -4.61
N THR A 3 -2.59 24.75 -3.66
CA THR A 3 -2.32 23.31 -3.65
C THR A 3 -3.25 22.61 -4.63
N PRO A 4 -2.74 21.82 -5.59
CA PRO A 4 -3.59 21.10 -6.53
C PRO A 4 -4.43 20.03 -5.80
N MET A 5 -5.56 19.67 -6.38
CA MET A 5 -6.32 18.49 -5.99
C MET A 5 -5.48 17.24 -6.28
N ILE A 6 -5.12 16.53 -5.24
CA ILE A 6 -4.23 15.35 -5.35
C ILE A 6 -5.07 14.12 -5.67
N MET A 7 -4.89 13.58 -6.89
CA MET A 7 -5.51 12.32 -7.34
C MET A 7 -4.44 11.28 -7.69
N THR A 8 -3.24 11.43 -7.12
CA THR A 8 -2.17 10.44 -7.22
C THR A 8 -2.48 9.22 -6.35
N PRO A 9 -1.96 8.03 -6.67
CA PRO A 9 -2.11 6.82 -5.85
C PRO A 9 -1.12 6.79 -4.67
N GLY A 10 -1.05 7.89 -3.94
CA GLY A 10 -0.16 8.14 -2.81
C GLY A 10 1.07 9.00 -3.17
N PRO A 11 1.35 10.01 -2.34
CA PRO A 11 0.51 10.49 -1.23
C PRO A 11 -0.88 10.91 -1.70
N THR A 12 -1.88 10.74 -0.82
CA THR A 12 -3.27 11.15 -1.03
C THR A 12 -3.56 12.52 -0.41
N MET A 13 -4.76 13.06 -0.66
CA MET A 13 -5.24 14.23 0.09
C MET A 13 -5.35 13.90 1.58
N VAL A 14 -5.11 14.91 2.41
CA VAL A 14 -5.16 14.81 3.88
C VAL A 14 -6.28 15.69 4.40
N ARG A 15 -7.23 15.10 5.16
CA ARG A 15 -8.37 15.81 5.74
C ARG A 15 -7.91 16.90 6.72
N GLU A 16 -8.72 17.95 6.89
CA GLU A 16 -8.37 19.09 7.73
C GLU A 16 -8.13 18.70 9.19
N ASN A 17 -8.97 17.86 9.78
CA ASN A 17 -8.79 17.40 11.16
C ASN A 17 -7.47 16.67 11.38
N VAL A 18 -6.99 15.92 10.37
CA VAL A 18 -5.69 15.25 10.39
C VAL A 18 -4.54 16.26 10.36
N ARG A 19 -4.67 17.32 9.55
CA ARG A 19 -3.67 18.41 9.49
C ARG A 19 -3.63 19.21 10.79
N LEU A 20 -4.80 19.50 11.37
CA LEU A 20 -4.93 20.23 12.64
C LEU A 20 -4.40 19.44 13.84
N SER A 21 -4.64 18.11 13.89
CA SER A 21 -4.12 17.28 14.99
C SER A 21 -2.59 17.27 15.04
N ARG A 22 -1.91 17.46 13.89
CA ARG A 22 -0.44 17.54 13.83
C ARG A 22 0.13 18.87 14.39
N SER A 23 -0.70 19.88 14.61
CA SER A 23 -0.30 21.16 15.18
C SER A 23 -0.50 21.25 16.68
N LEU A 24 -0.96 20.16 17.31
CA LEU A 24 -1.10 20.10 18.77
C LEU A 24 0.27 20.10 19.44
N GLU A 25 0.30 20.58 20.69
CA GLU A 25 1.51 20.58 21.49
C GLU A 25 2.10 19.18 21.64
N CYS A 26 3.42 19.12 21.55
CA CYS A 26 4.18 17.88 21.70
C CYS A 26 4.78 17.79 23.11
N THR A 27 4.85 16.57 23.62
CA THR A 27 5.53 16.21 24.86
C THR A 27 6.86 15.50 24.56
N ASN A 28 7.51 14.97 25.59
CA ASN A 28 8.66 14.07 25.38
C ASN A 28 8.17 12.61 25.34
N PRO A 29 8.21 11.93 24.17
CA PRO A 29 7.65 10.60 24.00
C PRO A 29 8.40 9.52 24.79
N ASP A 30 9.65 9.77 25.17
CA ASP A 30 10.49 8.77 25.85
C ASP A 30 10.14 8.63 27.33
N ILE A 31 9.52 9.65 27.93
CA ILE A 31 9.20 9.69 29.37
C ILE A 31 7.72 9.91 29.67
N ASP A 32 6.92 10.46 28.75
CA ASP A 32 5.50 10.72 28.97
C ASP A 32 4.65 9.44 28.80
N LEU A 33 4.14 8.95 29.91
CA LEU A 33 3.29 7.73 29.93
C LEU A 33 1.98 7.94 29.21
N ASN A 34 1.40 9.17 29.22
CA ASN A 34 0.15 9.43 28.47
C ASN A 34 0.37 9.28 26.96
N PHE A 35 1.52 9.71 26.46
CA PHE A 35 1.85 9.50 25.06
C PHE A 35 2.05 8.01 24.75
N LYS A 36 2.69 7.25 25.63
CA LYS A 36 2.84 5.81 25.46
C LYS A 36 1.48 5.09 25.38
N ASP A 37 0.56 5.44 26.26
CA ASP A 37 -0.80 4.90 26.21
C ASP A 37 -1.54 5.31 24.94
N PHE A 38 -1.39 6.56 24.49
CA PHE A 38 -1.92 7.04 23.23
C PHE A 38 -1.38 6.27 22.02
N TYR A 39 -0.06 6.03 21.98
CA TYR A 39 0.58 5.23 20.93
C TYR A 39 0.05 3.79 20.91
N ILE A 40 -0.02 3.13 22.08
CA ILE A 40 -0.55 1.77 22.22
C ILE A 40 -2.01 1.70 21.74
N ASN A 41 -2.84 2.68 22.11
CA ASN A 41 -4.22 2.78 21.66
C ASN A 41 -4.34 2.99 20.15
N THR A 42 -3.46 3.80 19.56
CA THR A 42 -3.38 3.99 18.10
C THR A 42 -3.02 2.67 17.40
N CYS A 43 -2.05 1.92 17.93
CA CYS A 43 -1.72 0.58 17.43
C CYS A 43 -2.88 -0.41 17.57
N ALA A 44 -3.66 -0.32 18.66
CA ALA A 44 -4.84 -1.17 18.86
C ALA A 44 -5.96 -0.88 17.84
N LYS A 45 -6.19 0.39 17.49
CA LYS A 45 -7.10 0.79 16.41
C LYS A 45 -6.67 0.20 15.06
N LEU A 46 -5.37 0.28 14.74
CA LEU A 46 -4.80 -0.34 13.53
C LEU A 46 -4.98 -1.86 13.54
N ALA A 47 -4.70 -2.52 14.66
CA ALA A 47 -4.91 -3.96 14.82
C ALA A 47 -6.37 -4.37 14.57
N SER A 48 -7.32 -3.57 15.09
CA SER A 48 -8.75 -3.77 14.83
C SER A 48 -9.10 -3.57 13.37
N LEU A 49 -8.54 -2.54 12.72
CA LEU A 49 -8.79 -2.23 11.30
C LEU A 49 -8.35 -3.36 10.36
N ILE A 50 -7.26 -4.06 10.68
CA ILE A 50 -6.73 -5.17 9.88
C ILE A 50 -7.06 -6.55 10.46
N HIS A 51 -7.96 -6.62 11.44
CA HIS A 51 -8.46 -7.85 12.08
C HIS A 51 -7.33 -8.76 12.58
N THR A 52 -6.48 -8.24 13.49
CA THR A 52 -5.36 -9.01 14.03
C THR A 52 -5.20 -8.88 15.54
N LYS A 53 -4.70 -9.95 16.15
CA LYS A 53 -4.19 -10.00 17.53
C LYS A 53 -2.66 -9.92 17.57
N ASN A 54 -2.01 -9.92 16.44
CA ASN A 54 -0.57 -9.77 16.31
C ASN A 54 -0.11 -8.44 16.92
N LEU A 55 1.16 -8.36 17.26
CA LEU A 55 1.75 -7.08 17.66
C LEU A 55 1.70 -6.11 16.47
N VAL A 56 1.13 -4.92 16.69
CA VAL A 56 1.21 -3.82 15.72
C VAL A 56 2.13 -2.75 16.27
N ALA A 57 3.06 -2.27 15.44
CA ALA A 57 3.95 -1.15 15.74
C ALA A 57 3.87 -0.10 14.63
N ILE A 58 4.13 1.16 15.00
CA ILE A 58 4.25 2.31 14.09
C ILE A 58 5.70 2.75 14.13
N LEU A 59 6.40 2.68 13.01
CA LEU A 59 7.81 3.05 12.89
C LEU A 59 7.94 4.44 12.27
N SER A 60 8.99 5.16 12.64
CA SER A 60 9.34 6.46 12.07
C SER A 60 10.09 6.26 10.76
N GLY A 61 9.41 6.49 9.66
CA GLY A 61 9.90 6.35 8.30
C GLY A 61 8.77 6.05 7.31
N GLU A 62 8.99 6.33 6.05
CA GLU A 62 8.05 6.00 4.98
C GLU A 62 7.99 4.47 4.79
N ALA A 63 6.91 3.94 4.20
CA ALA A 63 6.59 2.50 4.17
C ALA A 63 7.70 1.59 3.61
N ILE A 64 8.59 2.08 2.75
CA ILE A 64 9.80 1.35 2.29
C ILE A 64 10.65 0.88 3.49
N LEU A 65 10.69 1.68 4.58
CA LEU A 65 11.36 1.26 5.82
C LEU A 65 10.82 -0.08 6.34
N GLY A 66 9.51 -0.30 6.26
CA GLY A 66 8.89 -1.55 6.73
C GLY A 66 9.22 -2.75 5.84
N LEU A 67 9.29 -2.53 4.52
CA LEU A 67 9.68 -3.58 3.56
C LEU A 67 11.13 -4.03 3.82
N GLU A 68 12.03 -3.06 3.95
CA GLU A 68 13.42 -3.31 4.32
C GLU A 68 13.52 -3.95 5.70
N ALA A 69 12.77 -3.46 6.70
CA ALA A 69 12.80 -3.96 8.08
C ALA A 69 12.40 -5.43 8.19
N ALA A 70 11.40 -5.87 7.42
CA ALA A 70 11.01 -7.28 7.37
C ALA A 70 12.16 -8.15 6.83
N CYS A 71 12.78 -7.74 5.71
CA CYS A 71 13.91 -8.47 5.14
C CYS A 71 15.14 -8.45 6.07
N ALA A 72 15.51 -7.28 6.61
CA ALA A 72 16.64 -7.13 7.55
C ALA A 72 16.49 -8.02 8.79
N SER A 73 15.25 -8.12 9.30
CA SER A 73 14.98 -8.85 10.55
C SER A 73 14.88 -10.36 10.36
N LEU A 74 14.41 -10.82 9.20
CA LEU A 74 14.25 -12.25 8.93
C LEU A 74 15.48 -12.89 8.28
N THR A 75 16.17 -12.18 7.37
CA THR A 75 17.21 -12.76 6.51
C THR A 75 18.55 -12.95 7.24
N GLU A 76 19.15 -14.11 7.08
CA GLU A 76 20.55 -14.43 7.37
C GLU A 76 21.29 -14.83 6.09
N ASP A 77 22.62 -14.78 6.12
CA ASP A 77 23.43 -15.13 4.95
C ASP A 77 23.09 -16.55 4.45
N GLY A 78 22.69 -16.68 3.19
CA GLY A 78 22.33 -17.93 2.55
C GLY A 78 20.88 -18.39 2.73
N ASP A 79 20.05 -17.65 3.48
CA ASP A 79 18.62 -17.95 3.57
C ASP A 79 17.94 -17.85 2.21
N ARG A 80 17.17 -18.86 1.85
CA ARG A 80 16.36 -18.84 0.61
C ARG A 80 15.03 -18.15 0.87
N VAL A 81 14.72 -17.17 0.02
CA VAL A 81 13.49 -16.37 0.10
C VAL A 81 12.74 -16.43 -1.22
N LEU A 82 11.47 -16.80 -1.18
CA LEU A 82 10.60 -16.81 -2.36
C LEU A 82 10.02 -15.42 -2.59
N VAL A 83 10.32 -14.81 -3.74
CA VAL A 83 9.82 -13.50 -4.14
C VAL A 83 8.72 -13.69 -5.18
N LEU A 84 7.45 -13.48 -4.78
CA LEU A 84 6.31 -13.56 -5.69
C LEU A 84 6.21 -12.23 -6.46
N ASN A 85 6.41 -12.30 -7.78
CA ASN A 85 6.51 -11.12 -8.62
C ASN A 85 5.43 -11.09 -9.71
N ASN A 86 4.60 -10.05 -9.68
CA ASN A 86 3.72 -9.64 -10.79
C ASN A 86 3.60 -8.11 -10.90
N GLY A 87 4.64 -7.38 -10.46
CA GLY A 87 4.65 -5.92 -10.51
C GLY A 87 5.97 -5.32 -10.03
N VAL A 88 6.02 -3.98 -10.05
CA VAL A 88 7.26 -3.24 -9.76
C VAL A 88 7.77 -3.49 -8.35
N TYR A 89 6.89 -3.39 -7.34
CA TYR A 89 7.30 -3.57 -5.94
C TYR A 89 7.52 -5.05 -5.60
N GLY A 90 6.77 -5.97 -6.24
CA GLY A 90 6.99 -7.41 -6.06
C GLY A 90 8.41 -7.81 -6.41
N GLY A 91 8.86 -7.45 -7.63
CA GLY A 91 10.23 -7.70 -8.06
C GLY A 91 11.31 -6.96 -7.27
N GLY A 92 10.96 -5.80 -6.67
CA GLY A 92 11.87 -4.99 -5.86
C GLY A 92 12.34 -5.66 -4.56
N PHE A 93 11.57 -6.60 -4.02
CA PHE A 93 11.97 -7.32 -2.79
C PHE A 93 13.27 -8.11 -2.93
N LYS A 94 13.62 -8.57 -4.14
CA LYS A 94 14.91 -9.26 -4.39
C LYS A 94 16.11 -8.45 -3.94
N ASP A 95 16.05 -7.11 -4.09
CA ASP A 95 17.15 -6.22 -3.76
C ASP A 95 17.33 -6.15 -2.24
N PHE A 96 16.23 -6.06 -1.46
CA PHE A 96 16.29 -6.12 0.00
C PHE A 96 16.79 -7.47 0.50
N VAL A 97 16.28 -8.59 -0.05
CA VAL A 97 16.75 -9.92 0.33
C VAL A 97 18.25 -10.06 0.09
N SER A 98 18.73 -9.66 -1.09
CA SER A 98 20.15 -9.74 -1.45
C SER A 98 21.03 -8.81 -0.59
N MET A 99 20.54 -7.64 -0.22
CA MET A 99 21.23 -6.67 0.65
C MET A 99 21.57 -7.28 2.01
N TYR A 100 20.72 -8.16 2.53
CA TYR A 100 20.92 -8.83 3.82
C TYR A 100 21.49 -10.25 3.69
N GLY A 101 22.05 -10.61 2.52
CA GLY A 101 22.78 -11.86 2.29
C GLY A 101 21.91 -13.07 1.94
N GLY A 102 20.61 -12.87 1.71
CA GLY A 102 19.70 -13.94 1.30
C GLY A 102 19.77 -14.26 -0.19
N GLU A 103 19.36 -15.48 -0.55
CA GLU A 103 19.15 -15.93 -1.92
C GLU A 103 17.69 -15.70 -2.32
N ALA A 104 17.44 -14.67 -3.15
CA ALA A 104 16.12 -14.37 -3.68
C ALA A 104 15.78 -15.30 -4.84
N VAL A 105 14.77 -16.15 -4.67
CA VAL A 105 14.21 -16.99 -5.74
C VAL A 105 12.95 -16.33 -6.24
N VAL A 106 12.98 -15.78 -7.45
CA VAL A 106 11.85 -15.03 -8.02
C VAL A 106 10.92 -15.98 -8.76
N LEU A 107 9.64 -15.93 -8.41
CA LEU A 107 8.55 -16.62 -9.10
C LEU A 107 7.68 -15.57 -9.79
N ASP A 108 7.79 -15.49 -11.11
CA ASP A 108 7.06 -14.53 -11.92
C ASP A 108 5.64 -14.99 -12.26
N SER A 109 4.70 -14.04 -12.31
CA SER A 109 3.35 -14.20 -12.84
C SER A 109 3.03 -13.02 -13.77
N SER A 110 1.83 -13.02 -14.38
CA SER A 110 1.42 -11.96 -15.30
C SER A 110 1.37 -10.59 -14.60
N GLU A 111 1.93 -9.56 -15.23
CA GLU A 111 1.92 -8.17 -14.73
C GLU A 111 0.55 -7.49 -14.91
N THR A 112 -0.33 -8.05 -15.75
CA THR A 112 -1.65 -7.50 -16.05
C THR A 112 -2.79 -8.20 -15.32
N GLU A 113 -2.45 -9.13 -14.42
CA GLU A 113 -3.40 -9.94 -13.67
C GLU A 113 -2.93 -10.16 -12.23
N ASP A 114 -3.87 -10.52 -11.35
CA ASP A 114 -3.54 -11.02 -10.01
C ASP A 114 -2.67 -12.28 -10.09
N PHE A 115 -1.83 -12.50 -9.07
CA PHE A 115 -0.88 -13.61 -9.03
C PHE A 115 -1.62 -14.96 -9.11
N ASP A 116 -1.25 -15.79 -10.06
CA ASP A 116 -1.87 -17.10 -10.26
C ASP A 116 -1.46 -18.08 -9.17
N ILE A 117 -2.40 -18.43 -8.29
CA ILE A 117 -2.20 -19.34 -7.16
C ILE A 117 -1.81 -20.74 -7.62
N SER A 118 -2.28 -21.17 -8.80
CA SER A 118 -1.95 -22.50 -9.33
C SER A 118 -0.46 -22.63 -9.67
N ILE A 119 0.15 -21.55 -10.16
CA ILE A 119 1.61 -21.47 -10.39
C ILE A 119 2.35 -21.63 -9.07
N LEU A 120 1.91 -20.89 -8.02
CA LEU A 120 2.52 -20.99 -6.69
C LEU A 120 2.38 -22.41 -6.11
N GLU A 121 1.19 -23.00 -6.18
CA GLU A 121 0.96 -24.34 -5.64
C GLU A 121 1.79 -25.41 -6.36
N GLU A 122 1.87 -25.33 -7.69
CA GLU A 122 2.71 -26.25 -8.47
C GLU A 122 4.19 -26.09 -8.16
N TYR A 123 4.64 -24.84 -7.97
CA TYR A 123 6.03 -24.55 -7.61
C TYR A 123 6.37 -25.11 -6.23
N LEU A 124 5.53 -24.84 -5.20
CA LEU A 124 5.76 -25.29 -3.84
C LEU A 124 5.71 -26.82 -3.66
N ARG A 125 5.01 -27.55 -4.52
CA ARG A 125 5.08 -29.03 -4.56
C ARG A 125 6.44 -29.56 -4.97
N LYS A 126 7.21 -28.79 -5.75
CA LYS A 126 8.53 -29.16 -6.24
C LYS A 126 9.63 -28.65 -5.33
N ASP A 127 9.49 -27.44 -4.85
CA ASP A 127 10.46 -26.75 -3.99
C ASP A 127 9.74 -25.84 -2.98
N SER A 128 9.80 -26.21 -1.71
CA SER A 128 9.21 -25.45 -0.60
C SER A 128 10.24 -25.08 0.48
N ASN A 129 11.53 -25.22 0.17
CA ASN A 129 12.59 -24.90 1.12
C ASN A 129 12.89 -23.39 1.12
N PHE A 130 11.99 -22.61 1.73
CA PHE A 130 12.12 -21.16 1.89
C PHE A 130 11.87 -20.76 3.34
N LYS A 131 12.66 -19.82 3.86
CA LYS A 131 12.47 -19.26 5.20
C LYS A 131 11.20 -18.41 5.26
N TYR A 132 11.02 -17.57 4.23
CA TYR A 132 9.81 -16.77 4.04
C TYR A 132 9.55 -16.47 2.57
N ALA A 133 8.36 -15.97 2.27
CA ALA A 133 8.01 -15.46 0.96
C ALA A 133 7.54 -14.00 1.04
N THR A 134 7.80 -13.22 0.00
CA THR A 134 7.30 -11.85 -0.13
C THR A 134 6.23 -11.76 -1.20
N ILE A 135 5.20 -10.95 -0.96
CA ILE A 135 4.14 -10.64 -1.92
C ILE A 135 3.64 -9.21 -1.71
N VAL A 136 3.34 -8.51 -2.79
CA VAL A 136 2.62 -7.23 -2.75
C VAL A 136 1.12 -7.49 -2.81
N HIS A 137 0.37 -6.98 -1.83
CA HIS A 137 -1.09 -7.08 -1.80
C HIS A 137 -1.73 -6.22 -2.89
N CYS A 138 -1.31 -4.94 -2.97
CA CYS A 138 -1.73 -4.03 -4.04
C CYS A 138 -0.51 -3.31 -4.63
N ASP A 139 -0.09 -3.67 -5.85
CA ASP A 139 1.02 -3.01 -6.54
C ASP A 139 0.55 -1.67 -7.12
N THR A 140 0.94 -0.58 -6.48
CA THR A 140 0.47 0.77 -6.84
C THR A 140 0.82 1.20 -8.28
N PRO A 141 1.98 0.82 -8.87
CA PRO A 141 2.32 1.15 -10.25
C PRO A 141 1.39 0.57 -11.31
N SER A 142 0.86 -0.62 -11.10
CA SER A 142 -0.02 -1.33 -12.02
C SER A 142 -1.49 -1.29 -11.62
N GLY A 143 -1.77 -1.19 -10.30
CA GLY A 143 -3.10 -1.28 -9.71
C GLY A 143 -3.58 -2.71 -9.46
N VAL A 144 -2.69 -3.71 -9.60
CA VAL A 144 -3.06 -5.11 -9.35
C VAL A 144 -3.27 -5.38 -7.87
N LEU A 145 -4.35 -6.08 -7.55
CA LEU A 145 -4.67 -6.61 -6.23
C LEU A 145 -4.48 -8.13 -6.24
N ASN A 146 -3.54 -8.62 -5.46
CA ASN A 146 -3.28 -10.05 -5.31
C ASN A 146 -4.15 -10.66 -4.22
N ASP A 147 -4.64 -11.88 -4.44
CA ASP A 147 -5.48 -12.61 -3.47
C ASP A 147 -4.62 -13.21 -2.34
N VAL A 148 -4.15 -12.34 -1.45
CA VAL A 148 -3.35 -12.75 -0.28
C VAL A 148 -4.14 -13.63 0.69
N SER A 149 -5.49 -13.61 0.60
CA SER A 149 -6.37 -14.49 1.39
C SER A 149 -6.22 -15.97 1.04
N LYS A 150 -5.68 -16.27 -0.15
CA LYS A 150 -5.35 -17.63 -0.61
C LYS A 150 -3.85 -17.90 -0.62
N ILE A 151 -3.06 -16.89 -1.00
CA ILE A 151 -1.59 -17.01 -1.07
C ILE A 151 -1.00 -17.29 0.31
N CYS A 152 -1.32 -16.48 1.33
CA CYS A 152 -0.70 -16.64 2.65
C CYS A 152 -1.08 -17.95 3.36
N PRO A 153 -2.34 -18.44 3.34
CA PRO A 153 -2.66 -19.76 3.84
C PRO A 153 -1.92 -20.89 3.11
N LEU A 154 -1.70 -20.76 1.80
CA LEU A 154 -0.93 -21.73 1.03
C LEU A 154 0.53 -21.75 1.48
N LEU A 155 1.19 -20.58 1.63
CA LEU A 155 2.55 -20.48 2.19
C LEU A 155 2.63 -21.10 3.59
N ASN A 156 1.68 -20.76 4.47
CA ASN A 156 1.61 -21.29 5.83
C ASN A 156 1.49 -22.83 5.85
N LYS A 157 0.74 -23.45 4.92
CA LYS A 157 0.64 -24.90 4.76
C LYS A 157 2.00 -25.56 4.52
N TYR A 158 2.93 -24.86 3.89
CA TYR A 158 4.30 -25.34 3.65
C TYR A 158 5.31 -24.87 4.71
N GLY A 159 4.85 -24.20 5.77
CA GLY A 159 5.71 -23.69 6.84
C GLY A 159 6.54 -22.46 6.46
N ILE A 160 6.17 -21.77 5.39
CA ILE A 160 6.84 -20.58 4.86
C ILE A 160 6.16 -19.36 5.45
N LEU A 161 6.92 -18.47 6.12
CA LEU A 161 6.40 -17.20 6.62
C LEU A 161 6.04 -16.27 5.46
N SER A 162 5.01 -15.44 5.64
CA SER A 162 4.60 -14.44 4.65
C SER A 162 5.02 -13.02 5.07
N VAL A 163 5.65 -12.29 4.16
CA VAL A 163 5.90 -10.85 4.25
C VAL A 163 5.05 -10.16 3.20
N VAL A 164 4.06 -9.39 3.64
CA VAL A 164 3.04 -8.83 2.75
C VAL A 164 3.14 -7.31 2.72
N ASP A 165 3.49 -6.77 1.56
CA ASP A 165 3.36 -5.34 1.30
C ASP A 165 1.87 -4.98 1.10
N SER A 166 1.23 -4.49 2.15
CA SER A 166 -0.14 -3.98 2.13
C SER A 166 -0.19 -2.44 2.17
N VAL A 167 0.87 -1.78 1.78
CA VAL A 167 1.01 -0.31 1.85
C VAL A 167 -0.13 0.41 1.15
N SER A 168 -0.55 -0.06 -0.01
CA SER A 168 -1.67 0.53 -0.77
C SER A 168 -3.01 -0.13 -0.46
N ALA A 169 -3.04 -1.18 0.35
CA ALA A 169 -4.25 -1.92 0.69
C ALA A 169 -4.81 -1.56 2.08
N ILE A 170 -3.95 -1.33 3.10
CA ILE A 170 -4.43 -0.97 4.45
C ILE A 170 -5.25 0.31 4.41
N GLY A 171 -6.50 0.22 4.89
CA GLY A 171 -7.48 1.31 4.87
C GLY A 171 -8.18 1.52 3.52
N GLY A 172 -7.79 0.78 2.47
CA GLY A 172 -8.38 0.83 1.13
C GLY A 172 -9.08 -0.46 0.71
N GLU A 173 -8.60 -1.57 1.21
CA GLU A 173 -9.18 -2.92 1.04
C GLU A 173 -9.47 -3.52 2.42
N GLU A 174 -10.47 -4.38 2.51
CA GLU A 174 -10.73 -5.13 3.74
C GLU A 174 -9.67 -6.21 3.93
N ILE A 175 -9.05 -6.28 5.12
CA ILE A 175 -7.93 -7.19 5.42
C ILE A 175 -8.21 -7.96 6.70
N HIS A 176 -8.00 -9.27 6.69
CA HIS A 176 -8.18 -10.16 7.83
C HIS A 176 -6.88 -10.92 8.12
N VAL A 177 -5.91 -10.25 8.74
CA VAL A 177 -4.54 -10.75 8.93
C VAL A 177 -4.50 -12.13 9.59
N ASP A 178 -5.22 -12.31 10.71
CA ASP A 178 -5.22 -13.58 11.44
C ASP A 178 -5.87 -14.72 10.64
N ASN A 179 -7.01 -14.44 9.99
CA ASN A 179 -7.74 -15.43 9.20
C ASN A 179 -6.97 -15.85 7.96
N TRP A 180 -6.25 -14.91 7.35
CA TRP A 180 -5.45 -15.13 6.14
C TRP A 180 -4.03 -15.61 6.44
N LYS A 181 -3.69 -15.86 7.72
CA LYS A 181 -2.37 -16.39 8.13
C LYS A 181 -1.19 -15.53 7.68
N MET A 182 -1.35 -14.22 7.72
CA MET A 182 -0.30 -13.28 7.36
C MET A 182 0.67 -13.09 8.53
N ASP A 183 1.99 -13.21 8.30
CA ASP A 183 2.98 -13.15 9.37
C ASP A 183 3.54 -11.74 9.59
N ILE A 184 4.02 -11.07 8.54
CA ILE A 184 4.40 -9.66 8.59
C ILE A 184 3.58 -8.91 7.55
N VAL A 185 2.86 -7.88 8.00
CA VAL A 185 2.06 -7.01 7.13
C VAL A 185 2.55 -5.59 7.26
N ILE A 186 2.90 -4.98 6.13
CA ILE A 186 3.45 -3.63 6.08
C ILE A 186 2.39 -2.66 5.51
N GLY A 187 2.21 -1.51 6.16
CA GLY A 187 1.36 -0.41 5.75
C GLY A 187 2.08 0.93 5.73
N GLY A 188 1.49 1.91 5.06
CA GLY A 188 2.01 3.26 4.99
C GLY A 188 0.96 4.32 5.29
N SER A 189 1.33 5.38 6.00
CA SER A 189 0.42 6.45 6.40
C SER A 189 -0.16 7.25 5.23
N GLN A 190 0.58 7.40 4.13
CA GLN A 190 0.30 8.33 3.02
C GLN A 190 -0.59 7.75 1.90
N LYS A 191 -1.06 6.53 2.03
CA LYS A 191 -1.91 5.84 1.05
C LYS A 191 -3.39 5.95 1.44
N ALA A 192 -4.13 4.86 1.44
CA ALA A 192 -5.56 4.87 1.73
C ALA A 192 -5.92 5.34 3.16
N ILE A 193 -4.99 5.31 4.10
CA ILE A 193 -5.17 5.90 5.44
C ILE A 193 -5.30 7.43 5.36
N SER A 194 -4.69 8.07 4.35
CA SER A 194 -4.77 9.53 4.14
C SER A 194 -4.20 10.38 5.28
N ALA A 195 -3.12 9.89 5.89
CA ALA A 195 -2.24 10.70 6.74
C ALA A 195 -1.00 11.14 5.93
N PRO A 196 -0.24 12.14 6.39
CA PRO A 196 1.01 12.53 5.76
C PRO A 196 2.02 11.37 5.70
N ALA A 197 2.92 11.40 4.71
CA ALA A 197 4.02 10.44 4.62
C ALA A 197 4.97 10.58 5.81
N GLY A 198 5.59 9.47 6.23
CA GLY A 198 6.60 9.47 7.29
C GLY A 198 6.41 8.40 8.36
N LEU A 199 5.31 7.62 8.30
CA LEU A 199 5.07 6.51 9.22
C LEU A 199 4.86 5.21 8.47
N THR A 200 5.51 4.16 8.97
CA THR A 200 5.30 2.76 8.59
C THR A 200 4.45 2.05 9.65
N ILE A 201 3.49 1.26 9.23
CA ILE A 201 2.70 0.37 10.08
C ILE A 201 3.21 -1.04 9.85
N VAL A 202 3.51 -1.79 10.92
CA VAL A 202 3.92 -3.19 10.82
C VAL A 202 3.11 -4.03 11.78
N SER A 203 2.46 -5.09 11.27
CA SER A 203 1.89 -6.18 12.08
C SER A 203 2.85 -7.36 12.04
N ILE A 204 3.14 -7.97 13.19
CA ILE A 204 4.17 -9.02 13.32
C ILE A 204 3.59 -10.19 14.12
N SER A 205 3.56 -11.40 13.52
CA SER A 205 3.10 -12.62 14.15
C SER A 205 4.12 -13.17 15.17
N ASP A 206 3.64 -13.99 16.10
CA ASP A 206 4.50 -14.74 17.02
C ASP A 206 5.47 -15.67 16.26
N ALA A 207 5.05 -16.23 15.11
CA ALA A 207 5.90 -17.05 14.26
C ALA A 207 7.06 -16.25 13.67
N ALA A 208 6.79 -15.03 13.20
CA ALA A 208 7.83 -14.11 12.70
C ALA A 208 8.80 -13.73 13.82
N PHE A 209 8.32 -13.41 15.03
CA PHE A 209 9.20 -13.15 16.17
C PHE A 209 10.06 -14.34 16.54
N LYS A 210 9.51 -15.55 16.57
CA LYS A 210 10.28 -16.78 16.82
C LYS A 210 11.38 -16.97 15.77
N SER A 211 11.09 -16.71 14.50
CA SER A 211 12.09 -16.77 13.44
C SER A 211 13.23 -15.76 13.66
N MET A 212 12.90 -14.52 14.06
CA MET A 212 13.91 -13.51 14.39
C MET A 212 14.75 -13.89 15.62
N GLU A 213 14.13 -14.49 16.64
CA GLU A 213 14.83 -14.93 17.88
C GLU A 213 15.71 -16.14 17.65
N SER A 214 15.37 -17.00 16.71
CA SER A 214 16.15 -18.22 16.40
C SER A 214 17.36 -17.95 15.52
N ARG A 215 17.62 -16.70 15.12
CA ARG A 215 18.77 -16.32 14.32
C ARG A 215 20.07 -16.68 15.02
N THR A 216 21.04 -17.10 14.25
CA THR A 216 22.41 -17.38 14.71
C THR A 216 23.31 -16.15 14.62
N THR A 217 22.91 -15.15 13.83
CA THR A 217 23.63 -13.89 13.65
C THR A 217 22.77 -12.71 14.09
N PRO A 218 23.39 -11.63 14.62
CA PRO A 218 22.65 -10.42 14.98
C PRO A 218 21.96 -9.78 13.77
N ILE A 219 20.79 -9.17 13.99
CA ILE A 219 20.14 -8.32 12.98
C ILE A 219 21.05 -7.12 12.71
N ARG A 220 21.52 -6.96 11.46
CA ARG A 220 22.51 -5.96 11.06
C ARG A 220 21.89 -4.57 10.83
N SER A 221 21.00 -4.16 11.71
CA SER A 221 20.35 -2.85 11.66
C SER A 221 19.86 -2.45 13.05
N PHE A 222 19.73 -1.15 13.31
CA PHE A 222 19.05 -0.62 14.48
C PHE A 222 17.62 -0.17 14.14
N TYR A 223 17.46 0.76 13.19
CA TYR A 223 16.14 1.29 12.82
C TYR A 223 15.21 0.27 12.20
N THR A 224 15.73 -0.66 11.40
CA THR A 224 14.97 -1.72 10.73
C THR A 224 14.94 -3.04 11.51
N ASN A 225 15.35 -3.04 12.78
CA ASN A 225 15.31 -4.21 13.65
C ASN A 225 13.91 -4.37 14.28
N LEU A 226 13.05 -5.20 13.69
CA LEU A 226 11.70 -5.43 14.18
C LEU A 226 11.67 -6.17 15.51
N LEU A 227 12.70 -6.96 15.85
CA LEU A 227 12.75 -7.70 17.12
C LEU A 227 12.74 -6.76 18.32
N MET A 228 13.30 -5.54 18.20
CA MET A 228 13.31 -4.53 19.27
C MET A 228 11.90 -4.10 19.69
N TRP A 229 10.90 -4.28 18.82
CA TRP A 229 9.52 -3.89 19.10
C TRP A 229 8.74 -4.96 19.88
N LYS A 230 9.30 -6.15 20.07
CA LYS A 230 8.59 -7.27 20.70
C LYS A 230 8.03 -6.95 22.10
N THR A 231 8.77 -6.18 22.88
CA THR A 231 8.46 -5.90 24.28
C THR A 231 8.04 -4.45 24.56
N TYR A 232 7.94 -3.58 23.53
CA TYR A 232 7.72 -2.15 23.71
C TYR A 232 6.48 -1.82 24.59
N LYS A 233 5.41 -2.61 24.47
CA LYS A 233 4.20 -2.43 25.30
C LYS A 233 4.46 -2.73 26.77
N LYS A 234 5.19 -3.82 27.06
CA LYS A 234 5.48 -4.27 28.42
C LYS A 234 6.49 -3.36 29.09
N ASP A 235 7.53 -2.98 28.37
CA ASP A 235 8.67 -2.24 28.91
C ASP A 235 8.41 -0.72 28.90
N SER A 236 7.29 -0.28 28.28
CA SER A 236 6.97 1.14 28.07
C SER A 236 8.14 1.93 27.50
N TRP A 237 8.83 1.34 26.52
CA TRP A 237 10.05 1.88 25.93
C TRP A 237 9.97 1.82 24.39
N PHE A 238 10.45 2.87 23.73
CA PHE A 238 10.59 2.90 22.28
C PHE A 238 12.06 2.72 21.88
N PRO A 239 12.34 1.99 20.77
CA PRO A 239 13.71 1.84 20.27
C PRO A 239 14.39 3.17 19.92
N TYR A 240 13.61 4.20 19.60
CA TYR A 240 14.06 5.55 19.26
C TYR A 240 12.93 6.56 19.52
N THR A 241 13.27 7.84 19.60
CA THR A 241 12.31 8.93 19.87
C THR A 241 11.23 9.00 18.79
N MET A 242 9.97 8.94 19.20
CA MET A 242 8.82 8.84 18.29
C MET A 242 8.35 10.22 17.80
N PRO A 243 7.93 10.34 16.51
CA PRO A 243 7.43 11.58 15.91
C PRO A 243 5.97 11.85 16.34
N ILE A 244 5.79 12.53 17.45
CA ILE A 244 4.46 12.74 18.09
C ILE A 244 3.46 13.35 17.12
N SER A 245 3.80 14.45 16.43
CA SER A 245 2.91 15.14 15.49
C SER A 245 2.39 14.22 14.40
N ASP A 246 3.26 13.33 13.87
CA ASP A 246 2.87 12.42 12.81
C ASP A 246 1.96 11.32 13.33
N ILE A 247 2.19 10.84 14.57
CA ILE A 247 1.34 9.83 15.22
C ILE A 247 -0.03 10.42 15.59
N LEU A 248 -0.09 11.68 16.03
CA LEU A 248 -1.35 12.39 16.24
C LEU A 248 -2.16 12.48 14.94
N GLY A 249 -1.50 12.84 13.84
CA GLY A 249 -2.12 12.87 12.51
C GLY A 249 -2.59 11.50 12.04
N LEU A 250 -1.78 10.46 12.24
CA LEU A 250 -2.13 9.08 11.90
C LEU A 250 -3.36 8.61 12.68
N ASN A 251 -3.40 8.86 14.00
CA ASN A 251 -4.55 8.50 14.84
C ASN A 251 -5.84 9.16 14.33
N ALA A 252 -5.81 10.47 14.04
CA ALA A 252 -6.98 11.17 13.50
C ALA A 252 -7.42 10.61 12.12
N ALA A 253 -6.47 10.19 11.29
CA ALA A 253 -6.79 9.57 10.00
C ALA A 253 -7.44 8.18 10.17
N ILE A 254 -6.97 7.38 11.13
CA ILE A 254 -7.57 6.09 11.47
C ILE A 254 -8.98 6.28 12.01
N ASP A 255 -9.22 7.27 12.88
CA ASP A 255 -10.55 7.59 13.40
C ASP A 255 -11.52 7.94 12.26
N ASN A 256 -11.08 8.70 11.25
CA ASN A 256 -11.90 8.98 10.06
C ASN A 256 -12.32 7.71 9.29
N ILE A 257 -11.50 6.65 9.29
CA ILE A 257 -11.84 5.37 8.66
C ILE A 257 -12.86 4.61 9.51
N ILE A 258 -12.62 4.53 10.83
CA ILE A 258 -13.48 3.81 11.77
C ILE A 258 -14.89 4.44 11.84
N GLU A 259 -14.98 5.76 11.74
CA GLU A 259 -16.24 6.51 11.79
C GLU A 259 -17.06 6.40 10.50
N GLU A 260 -16.52 5.81 9.42
CA GLU A 260 -17.23 5.59 8.15
C GLU A 260 -17.50 4.09 7.91
N PRO A 261 -18.59 3.50 8.45
CA PRO A 261 -18.81 2.04 8.42
C PRO A 261 -18.88 1.41 7.04
N LYS A 262 -19.19 2.20 6.00
CA LYS A 262 -19.32 1.77 4.60
C LYS A 262 -18.16 2.22 3.71
N ILE A 263 -17.00 2.47 4.31
CA ILE A 263 -15.86 3.04 3.57
C ILE A 263 -15.39 2.12 2.43
N TYR A 264 -15.30 0.83 2.65
CA TYR A 264 -14.90 -0.15 1.63
C TYR A 264 -15.95 -0.31 0.53
N GLU A 265 -17.25 -0.23 0.87
CA GLU A 265 -18.35 -0.20 -0.10
C GLU A 265 -18.24 1.05 -1.01
N ARG A 266 -17.94 2.22 -0.43
CA ARG A 266 -17.69 3.45 -1.19
C ARG A 266 -16.50 3.30 -2.14
N TYR A 267 -15.38 2.74 -1.68
CA TYR A 267 -14.21 2.51 -2.54
C TYR A 267 -14.54 1.59 -3.70
N SER A 268 -15.17 0.47 -3.42
CA SER A 268 -15.58 -0.50 -4.43
C SER A 268 -16.54 0.11 -5.47
N ASN A 269 -17.55 0.87 -5.03
CA ASN A 269 -18.52 1.53 -5.91
C ASN A 269 -17.84 2.55 -6.83
N ILE A 270 -16.97 3.41 -6.30
CA ILE A 270 -16.23 4.41 -7.08
C ILE A 270 -15.28 3.73 -8.07
N ALA A 271 -14.50 2.76 -7.63
CA ALA A 271 -13.57 2.02 -8.46
C ALA A 271 -14.29 1.26 -9.60
N SER A 272 -15.41 0.59 -9.26
CA SER A 272 -16.24 -0.12 -10.25
C SER A 272 -16.83 0.84 -11.28
N ALA A 273 -17.39 1.97 -10.86
CA ALA A 273 -17.96 2.97 -11.75
C ALA A 273 -16.93 3.57 -12.70
N LEU A 274 -15.71 3.88 -12.18
CA LEU A 274 -14.60 4.37 -12.97
C LEU A 274 -14.19 3.34 -14.05
N ARG A 275 -13.97 2.09 -13.65
CA ARG A 275 -13.60 1.02 -14.58
C ARG A 275 -14.67 0.74 -15.64
N LYS A 276 -15.94 0.78 -15.26
CA LYS A 276 -17.04 0.64 -16.23
C LYS A 276 -17.07 1.78 -17.25
N ALA A 277 -16.79 3.02 -16.83
CA ALA A 277 -16.68 4.16 -17.75
C ALA A 277 -15.49 3.99 -18.71
N LEU A 278 -14.34 3.58 -18.21
CA LEU A 278 -13.17 3.31 -19.04
C LEU A 278 -13.39 2.17 -20.03
N ASN A 279 -14.01 1.06 -19.59
CA ASN A 279 -14.29 -0.09 -20.47
C ASN A 279 -15.25 0.23 -21.61
N LYS A 280 -16.09 1.26 -21.48
CA LYS A 280 -16.98 1.73 -22.55
C LYS A 280 -16.32 2.74 -23.48
N SER A 281 -15.15 3.26 -23.13
CA SER A 281 -14.43 4.24 -23.93
C SER A 281 -13.34 3.57 -24.77
N ASN A 282 -12.72 4.35 -25.65
CA ASN A 282 -11.55 3.95 -26.42
C ASN A 282 -10.23 4.07 -25.63
N LEU A 283 -10.28 4.31 -24.30
CA LEU A 283 -9.13 4.22 -23.40
C LEU A 283 -8.98 2.79 -22.87
N SER A 284 -7.74 2.31 -22.80
CA SER A 284 -7.45 0.96 -22.32
C SER A 284 -6.89 0.97 -20.91
N MET A 285 -7.47 0.17 -20.00
CA MET A 285 -6.87 -0.10 -18.72
C MET A 285 -5.61 -0.98 -18.88
N PHE A 286 -4.69 -0.89 -17.93
CA PHE A 286 -3.49 -1.73 -17.94
C PHE A 286 -3.80 -3.18 -17.60
N LEU A 287 -4.63 -3.40 -16.58
CA LEU A 287 -5.00 -4.73 -16.10
C LEU A 287 -6.13 -5.35 -16.91
N SER A 288 -6.13 -6.67 -17.01
CA SER A 288 -7.24 -7.49 -17.50
C SER A 288 -8.12 -8.04 -16.35
N LYS A 289 -7.51 -8.34 -15.18
CA LYS A 289 -8.19 -8.76 -13.95
C LYS A 289 -7.38 -8.41 -12.70
N GLY A 290 -7.88 -8.71 -11.51
CA GLY A 290 -7.17 -8.43 -10.26
C GLY A 290 -7.14 -6.92 -9.94
N PHE A 291 -8.24 -6.21 -10.18
CA PHE A 291 -8.30 -4.76 -9.96
C PHE A 291 -8.44 -4.41 -8.49
N SER A 292 -7.60 -3.50 -7.99
CA SER A 292 -7.77 -2.90 -6.67
C SER A 292 -8.91 -1.87 -6.63
N ASN A 293 -9.42 -1.60 -5.43
CA ASN A 293 -10.36 -0.50 -5.21
C ASN A 293 -9.64 0.82 -4.86
N THR A 294 -8.31 0.86 -4.97
CA THR A 294 -7.49 1.99 -4.53
C THR A 294 -6.87 2.79 -5.68
N VAL A 295 -6.58 2.14 -6.80
CA VAL A 295 -5.95 2.79 -7.95
C VAL A 295 -6.40 2.16 -9.27
N THR A 296 -6.54 2.98 -10.31
CA THR A 296 -6.76 2.53 -11.68
C THR A 296 -5.64 3.05 -12.57
N ALA A 297 -4.94 2.12 -13.24
CA ALA A 297 -3.91 2.41 -14.22
C ALA A 297 -4.48 2.35 -15.64
N ILE A 298 -4.23 3.40 -16.41
CA ILE A 298 -4.75 3.61 -17.78
C ILE A 298 -3.55 3.68 -18.72
N ARG A 299 -3.57 2.93 -19.81
CA ARG A 299 -2.56 3.03 -20.87
C ARG A 299 -2.67 4.38 -21.55
N ILE A 300 -1.54 5.03 -21.70
CA ILE A 300 -1.48 6.31 -22.43
C ILE A 300 -1.59 5.97 -23.93
N PRO A 301 -2.43 6.69 -24.70
CA PRO A 301 -2.43 6.57 -26.16
C PRO A 301 -1.05 6.91 -26.72
N ASP A 302 -0.58 6.17 -27.73
CA ASP A 302 0.78 6.30 -28.30
C ASP A 302 1.09 7.73 -28.81
N SER A 303 0.07 8.50 -29.17
CA SER A 303 0.21 9.89 -29.62
C SER A 303 0.37 10.91 -28.50
N ILE A 304 0.28 10.49 -27.23
CA ILE A 304 0.24 11.38 -26.05
C ILE A 304 1.52 11.22 -25.22
N ASP A 305 2.19 12.34 -24.93
CA ASP A 305 3.27 12.36 -23.96
C ASP A 305 2.75 12.45 -22.53
N ASP A 306 3.12 11.47 -21.68
CA ASP A 306 2.72 11.36 -20.25
C ASP A 306 3.01 12.65 -19.47
N LYS A 307 4.23 13.17 -19.59
CA LYS A 307 4.67 14.35 -18.83
C LYS A 307 3.88 15.59 -19.23
N THR A 308 3.65 15.76 -20.51
CA THR A 308 2.86 16.89 -21.06
C THR A 308 1.42 16.81 -20.55
N LEU A 309 0.77 15.65 -20.63
CA LEU A 309 -0.60 15.46 -20.15
C LEU A 309 -0.73 15.80 -18.66
N ARG A 310 0.16 15.25 -17.81
CA ARG A 310 0.12 15.49 -16.35
C ARG A 310 0.43 16.95 -16.00
N ASN A 311 1.37 17.59 -16.69
CA ASN A 311 1.69 18.99 -16.47
C ASN A 311 0.51 19.89 -16.86
N ASN A 312 -0.17 19.60 -17.97
CA ASN A 312 -1.36 20.33 -18.40
C ASN A 312 -2.50 20.19 -17.39
N LEU A 313 -2.73 18.98 -16.85
CA LEU A 313 -3.74 18.76 -15.81
C LEU A 313 -3.48 19.62 -14.56
N ILE A 314 -2.22 19.75 -14.14
CA ILE A 314 -1.87 20.63 -13.03
C ILE A 314 -2.07 22.08 -13.41
N LYS A 315 -1.53 22.53 -14.56
CA LYS A 315 -1.51 23.92 -14.98
C LYS A 315 -2.92 24.47 -15.26
N ASN A 316 -3.73 23.71 -15.99
CA ASN A 316 -5.01 24.15 -16.52
C ASN A 316 -6.20 23.84 -15.61
N HIS A 317 -6.11 22.78 -14.80
CA HIS A 317 -7.22 22.27 -13.98
C HIS A 317 -6.89 22.19 -12.49
N ASN A 318 -5.64 22.47 -12.09
CA ASN A 318 -5.18 22.32 -10.70
C ASN A 318 -5.40 20.90 -10.15
N ILE A 319 -5.22 19.85 -10.99
CA ILE A 319 -5.38 18.43 -10.67
C ILE A 319 -4.07 17.69 -10.90
N MET A 320 -3.64 16.90 -9.91
CA MET A 320 -2.43 16.09 -9.96
C MET A 320 -2.78 14.61 -10.00
N ILE A 321 -2.52 13.93 -11.12
CA ILE A 321 -2.59 12.46 -11.25
C ILE A 321 -1.19 11.85 -11.28
N GLY A 322 -1.09 10.52 -11.04
CA GLY A 322 0.19 9.81 -11.13
C GLY A 322 0.57 9.42 -12.57
N GLY A 323 1.85 9.50 -12.92
CA GLY A 323 2.45 8.67 -13.95
C GLY A 323 2.83 7.31 -13.35
N SER A 324 3.42 6.39 -14.13
CA SER A 324 3.98 5.17 -13.55
C SER A 324 5.50 5.24 -13.40
N VAL A 325 6.13 4.18 -12.91
CA VAL A 325 7.54 4.14 -12.54
C VAL A 325 8.22 2.90 -13.11
N ALA A 326 9.55 2.87 -13.05
CA ALA A 326 10.37 1.77 -13.54
C ALA A 326 10.07 1.47 -15.02
N TYR A 327 9.91 0.20 -15.39
CA TYR A 327 9.62 -0.22 -16.76
C TYR A 327 8.24 0.21 -17.31
N LEU A 328 7.35 0.73 -16.45
CA LEU A 328 6.04 1.30 -16.79
C LEU A 328 6.08 2.84 -16.94
N GLU A 329 7.23 3.49 -16.72
CA GLU A 329 7.38 4.93 -16.88
C GLU A 329 7.02 5.38 -18.32
N GLY A 330 6.19 6.45 -18.40
CA GLY A 330 5.72 6.99 -19.67
C GLY A 330 4.64 6.17 -20.38
N LYS A 331 4.31 4.96 -19.90
CA LYS A 331 3.31 4.07 -20.52
C LYS A 331 1.93 4.16 -19.89
N LEU A 332 1.86 4.58 -18.63
CA LEU A 332 0.62 4.59 -17.83
C LEU A 332 0.43 5.92 -17.13
N ILE A 333 -0.83 6.36 -17.04
CA ILE A 333 -1.31 7.31 -16.04
C ILE A 333 -2.12 6.56 -14.99
N ARG A 334 -2.13 7.09 -13.76
CA ARG A 334 -2.82 6.45 -12.65
C ARG A 334 -3.72 7.45 -11.93
N ILE A 335 -4.96 7.05 -11.70
CA ILE A 335 -5.90 7.77 -10.85
C ILE A 335 -5.97 7.03 -9.52
N GLY A 336 -5.50 7.69 -8.46
CA GLY A 336 -5.61 7.19 -7.09
C GLY A 336 -6.97 7.57 -6.51
N HIS A 337 -7.84 6.59 -6.35
CA HIS A 337 -9.17 6.77 -5.75
C HIS A 337 -9.27 6.03 -4.41
N MET A 338 -8.25 6.18 -3.58
CA MET A 338 -8.14 5.64 -2.22
C MET A 338 -8.26 6.75 -1.17
N GLY A 339 -8.63 6.39 0.04
CA GLY A 339 -8.71 7.32 1.17
C GLY A 339 -9.58 8.54 0.85
N GLU A 340 -9.08 9.74 1.14
CA GLU A 340 -9.79 11.00 0.88
C GLU A 340 -9.96 11.33 -0.61
N ASN A 341 -9.15 10.73 -1.49
CA ASN A 341 -9.32 10.89 -2.94
C ASN A 341 -10.58 10.18 -3.46
N SER A 342 -11.08 9.16 -2.74
CA SER A 342 -12.24 8.37 -3.13
C SER A 342 -13.55 9.09 -2.83
N ARG A 343 -13.77 10.20 -3.51
CA ARG A 343 -15.01 10.98 -3.45
C ARG A 343 -15.56 11.19 -4.87
N LYS A 344 -16.88 11.00 -5.03
CA LYS A 344 -17.58 11.13 -6.32
C LYS A 344 -17.15 12.38 -7.09
N HIS A 345 -17.19 13.54 -6.44
CA HIS A 345 -16.89 14.82 -7.10
C HIS A 345 -15.43 14.95 -7.53
N TYR A 346 -14.46 14.40 -6.79
CA TYR A 346 -13.05 14.43 -7.16
C TYR A 346 -12.77 13.58 -8.39
N VAL A 347 -13.31 12.35 -8.41
CA VAL A 347 -13.16 11.46 -9.58
C VAL A 347 -13.86 12.06 -10.81
N GLN A 348 -15.06 12.60 -10.63
CA GLN A 348 -15.80 13.27 -11.71
C GLN A 348 -15.02 14.44 -12.31
N GLN A 349 -14.47 15.33 -11.47
CA GLN A 349 -13.65 16.46 -11.92
C GLN A 349 -12.39 15.98 -12.64
N THR A 350 -11.74 14.95 -12.13
CA THR A 350 -10.54 14.34 -12.74
C THR A 350 -10.85 13.80 -14.14
N LEU A 351 -11.96 13.10 -14.30
CA LEU A 351 -12.36 12.55 -15.61
C LEU A 351 -12.70 13.63 -16.62
N ASN A 352 -13.39 14.69 -16.19
CA ASN A 352 -13.66 15.86 -17.05
C ASN A 352 -12.35 16.53 -17.52
N ALA A 353 -11.43 16.80 -16.58
CA ALA A 353 -10.16 17.42 -16.89
C ALA A 353 -9.29 16.53 -17.80
N LEU A 354 -9.21 15.23 -17.51
CA LEU A 354 -8.49 14.25 -18.31
C LEU A 354 -9.01 14.23 -19.76
N GLN A 355 -10.32 14.19 -19.95
CA GLN A 355 -10.94 14.18 -21.29
C GLN A 355 -10.66 15.47 -22.08
N LEU A 356 -10.71 16.63 -21.42
CA LEU A 356 -10.39 17.91 -22.02
C LEU A 356 -8.91 17.99 -22.47
N GLU A 357 -7.99 17.54 -21.60
CA GLU A 357 -6.57 17.58 -21.94
C GLU A 357 -6.18 16.55 -23.01
N LEU A 358 -6.74 15.34 -22.98
CA LEU A 358 -6.55 14.37 -24.07
C LEU A 358 -7.01 14.95 -25.41
N LYS A 359 -8.18 15.62 -25.44
CA LYS A 359 -8.68 16.30 -26.64
C LYS A 359 -7.75 17.42 -27.10
N SER A 360 -7.24 18.24 -26.19
CA SER A 360 -6.32 19.34 -26.52
C SER A 360 -4.99 18.84 -27.12
N LEU A 361 -4.59 17.61 -26.75
CA LEU A 361 -3.41 16.92 -27.25
C LEU A 361 -3.69 16.05 -28.50
N GLY A 362 -4.90 16.12 -29.06
CA GLY A 362 -5.26 15.46 -30.31
C GLY A 362 -5.88 14.07 -30.15
N PHE A 363 -6.14 13.59 -28.93
CA PHE A 363 -6.83 12.32 -28.70
C PHE A 363 -8.27 12.55 -28.24
N ILE A 364 -9.24 12.10 -29.05
CA ILE A 364 -10.66 12.26 -28.73
C ILE A 364 -11.16 10.99 -28.06
N VAL A 365 -11.61 11.11 -26.81
CA VAL A 365 -12.34 10.06 -26.11
C VAL A 365 -13.75 10.00 -26.68
N ASP A 366 -14.20 8.83 -27.10
CA ASP A 366 -15.43 8.59 -27.87
C ASP A 366 -16.75 8.70 -27.08
N ILE A 367 -16.65 8.80 -25.74
CA ILE A 367 -17.79 8.98 -24.83
C ILE A 367 -17.52 10.13 -23.85
N ASN A 368 -18.56 10.57 -23.11
CA ASN A 368 -18.37 11.42 -21.94
C ASN A 368 -18.03 10.57 -20.71
N LEU A 369 -16.74 10.52 -20.33
CA LEU A 369 -16.25 9.71 -19.22
C LEU A 369 -16.93 10.03 -17.90
N SER A 370 -17.12 11.32 -17.62
CA SER A 370 -17.73 11.79 -16.38
C SER A 370 -19.21 11.40 -16.27
N GLU A 371 -19.98 11.57 -17.34
CA GLU A 371 -21.39 11.14 -17.36
C GLU A 371 -21.52 9.62 -17.23
N GLU A 372 -20.66 8.88 -17.93
CA GLU A 372 -20.71 7.42 -17.85
C GLU A 372 -20.29 6.91 -16.46
N PHE A 373 -19.30 7.55 -15.82
CA PHE A 373 -18.96 7.29 -14.42
C PHE A 373 -20.16 7.51 -13.49
N LEU A 374 -20.86 8.64 -13.64
CA LEU A 374 -22.02 8.97 -12.81
C LEU A 374 -23.18 8.00 -12.99
N LYS A 375 -23.43 7.52 -14.23
CA LYS A 375 -24.47 6.51 -14.52
C LYS A 375 -24.20 5.16 -13.85
N ASN A 376 -22.94 4.85 -13.57
CA ASN A 376 -22.52 3.58 -12.97
C ASN A 376 -22.28 3.66 -11.46
N LEU A 377 -22.41 4.84 -10.85
CA LEU A 377 -22.40 4.98 -9.39
C LEU A 377 -23.74 4.52 -8.81
N ASN A 378 -23.68 3.58 -7.88
CA ASN A 378 -24.84 3.08 -7.12
C ASN A 378 -25.11 3.96 -5.90
#